data_71c7a62de7a80adb3cbb1d1b9e39b11f
#
_entry.id   71c7a62de7a80adb3cbb1d1b9e39b11f
#
_cell.length_a   1.000
_cell.length_b   1.000
_cell.length_c   1.000
_cell.angle_alpha   90.00
_cell.angle_beta   90.00
_cell.angle_gamma   90.00
#
_symmetry.space_group_name_H-M   'P 1'
#
loop_
_entity.id
_entity.type
_entity.pdbx_description
1 polymer ?
#
loop_
_entity_poly.entity_id
_entity_poly.type
_entity_poly.pdbx_seq_one_letter_code
_entity_poly.pdbx_strand_id
1 'polypeptide(L)'
;MPQTVCVLGGGVAGLSAAQELAERGFHVHIYERKPVMGGKARSIPVPGSALPDHKPLPGEHGFRFFPGFYKHVIDTMRRIPYGAHGNAFDNLAVATRILLARAGQTEITWVARCPSSLEDLRVFLMELFTPLGVPPEELAYFVSRLLIVATSCPERRLMEFEKIAWWDFIAAPRMSKAYQVYLGEGLTRSLVAMRAEESSTRTVGITQLQLLYGLISPDRVFDRLLTGPTSDVWIDPWTQYLRSLGVEFHPGTRVAGIEVDGARVTGITVNDGPRIEADFYIAALPVEVMASLVTDSLKRAAPSIANLDKLQTRWMNGIQFYLAHDVPVVNGHAIYLDSPWALTSISQRQFWTNFDFSQFGNGSVKGILSVDISEWQQPGVIYGKPAQECTAEELEAEVWAQLKQHLNEGGATTLNDADLLSWFLDPDIEFPNPSAATNAEPLLINTAGSFQYRPEAQIELENLFLASDYVRTYTDIACMEAANEAARRAVNCVLVASNSTAPPALLWPLEEPAFLKPLQELDRIRFGLGLPHHLASR
;
A
#
# COMPACT_ATOMS: atom_id res chain seq x y z
N MET A 1 -17.70 -32.62 10.69
CA MET A 1 -18.12 -31.56 9.72
C MET A 1 -16.97 -30.58 9.63
N PRO A 2 -16.72 -29.94 8.50
CA PRO A 2 -15.73 -28.86 8.41
C PRO A 2 -16.08 -27.76 9.42
N GLN A 3 -15.06 -27.17 10.06
CA GLN A 3 -15.27 -26.05 10.96
C GLN A 3 -15.57 -24.78 10.16
N THR A 4 -16.44 -23.94 10.70
CA THR A 4 -16.89 -22.70 10.04
C THR A 4 -16.08 -21.50 10.50
N VAL A 5 -15.61 -20.71 9.55
CA VAL A 5 -14.88 -19.47 9.81
C VAL A 5 -15.63 -18.28 9.19
N CYS A 6 -15.97 -17.29 10.02
CA CYS A 6 -16.46 -16.01 9.56
C CYS A 6 -15.31 -15.03 9.35
N VAL A 7 -15.13 -14.55 8.12
CA VAL A 7 -14.15 -13.51 7.75
C VAL A 7 -14.88 -12.17 7.65
N LEU A 8 -14.44 -11.20 8.44
CA LEU A 8 -15.04 -9.87 8.56
C LEU A 8 -14.26 -8.90 7.69
N GLY A 9 -14.83 -8.55 6.53
CA GLY A 9 -14.22 -7.71 5.50
C GLY A 9 -13.78 -8.52 4.27
N GLY A 10 -14.15 -8.05 3.09
CA GLY A 10 -13.88 -8.66 1.78
C GLY A 10 -12.74 -7.99 0.99
N GLY A 11 -11.83 -7.28 1.67
CA GLY A 11 -10.61 -6.73 1.07
C GLY A 11 -9.52 -7.80 0.85
N VAL A 12 -8.31 -7.37 0.46
CA VAL A 12 -7.17 -8.28 0.18
C VAL A 12 -6.89 -9.20 1.37
N ALA A 13 -6.92 -8.70 2.60
CA ALA A 13 -6.72 -9.54 3.79
C ALA A 13 -7.80 -10.61 3.92
N GLY A 14 -9.08 -10.25 3.76
CA GLY A 14 -10.19 -11.20 3.88
C GLY A 14 -10.19 -12.26 2.78
N LEU A 15 -9.97 -11.85 1.53
CA LEU A 15 -9.86 -12.78 0.40
C LEU A 15 -8.67 -13.72 0.56
N SER A 16 -7.52 -13.22 1.07
CA SER A 16 -6.33 -14.04 1.37
C SER A 16 -6.61 -15.05 2.46
N ALA A 17 -7.24 -14.64 3.56
CA ALA A 17 -7.62 -15.55 4.64
C ALA A 17 -8.58 -16.63 4.15
N ALA A 18 -9.57 -16.24 3.36
CA ALA A 18 -10.56 -17.17 2.80
C ALA A 18 -9.91 -18.20 1.86
N GLN A 19 -8.94 -17.78 1.02
CA GLN A 19 -8.22 -18.69 0.15
C GLN A 19 -7.42 -19.71 0.96
N GLU A 20 -6.60 -19.25 1.90
CA GLU A 20 -5.78 -20.13 2.73
C GLU A 20 -6.63 -21.11 3.55
N LEU A 21 -7.79 -20.68 4.05
CA LEU A 21 -8.72 -21.54 4.80
C LEU A 21 -9.46 -22.54 3.91
N ALA A 22 -10.04 -22.08 2.79
CA ALA A 22 -10.82 -22.93 1.90
C ALA A 22 -9.96 -24.02 1.24
N GLU A 23 -8.73 -23.69 0.83
CA GLU A 23 -7.75 -24.67 0.31
C GLU A 23 -7.35 -25.72 1.39
N ARG A 24 -7.63 -25.46 2.67
CA ARG A 24 -7.38 -26.36 3.81
C ARG A 24 -8.64 -27.03 4.36
N GLY A 25 -9.78 -26.88 3.64
CA GLY A 25 -11.01 -27.60 3.93
C GLY A 25 -11.90 -26.98 5.00
N PHE A 26 -11.72 -25.71 5.35
CA PHE A 26 -12.64 -24.97 6.21
C PHE A 26 -13.85 -24.47 5.41
N HIS A 27 -14.99 -24.34 6.09
CA HIS A 27 -16.17 -23.69 5.56
C HIS A 27 -16.10 -22.20 5.86
N VAL A 28 -16.04 -21.35 4.81
CA VAL A 28 -15.72 -19.93 4.97
C VAL A 28 -16.85 -19.04 4.49
N HIS A 29 -17.25 -18.07 5.34
CA HIS A 29 -18.19 -17.01 5.02
C HIS A 29 -17.49 -15.67 5.09
N ILE A 30 -17.59 -14.82 4.04
CA ILE A 30 -17.04 -13.46 4.00
C ILE A 30 -18.18 -12.45 4.09
N TYR A 31 -18.10 -11.55 5.07
CA TYR A 31 -19.05 -10.44 5.27
C TYR A 31 -18.40 -9.13 4.84
N GLU A 32 -18.95 -8.46 3.82
CA GLU A 32 -18.43 -7.22 3.26
C GLU A 32 -19.51 -6.14 3.20
N ARG A 33 -19.20 -4.93 3.72
CA ARG A 33 -20.16 -3.80 3.73
C ARG A 33 -20.50 -3.27 2.35
N LYS A 34 -19.56 -3.34 1.40
CA LYS A 34 -19.75 -2.89 0.01
C LYS A 34 -20.46 -3.96 -0.82
N PRO A 35 -21.12 -3.57 -1.92
CA PRO A 35 -21.79 -4.53 -2.80
C PRO A 35 -20.81 -5.43 -3.57
N VAL A 36 -19.51 -5.12 -3.53
CA VAL A 36 -18.45 -5.83 -4.25
C VAL A 36 -17.26 -6.13 -3.34
N MET A 37 -16.49 -7.16 -3.67
CA MET A 37 -15.27 -7.54 -2.97
C MET A 37 -14.07 -6.69 -3.45
N GLY A 38 -12.94 -6.82 -2.75
CA GLY A 38 -11.66 -6.20 -3.10
C GLY A 38 -11.24 -5.06 -2.17
N GLY A 39 -12.15 -4.53 -1.36
CA GLY A 39 -11.83 -3.41 -0.45
C GLY A 39 -11.25 -2.22 -1.22
N LYS A 40 -10.15 -1.65 -0.74
CA LYS A 40 -9.43 -0.54 -1.42
C LYS A 40 -8.75 -0.97 -2.73
N ALA A 41 -8.63 -2.27 -3.00
CA ALA A 41 -7.98 -2.78 -4.22
C ALA A 41 -8.96 -3.05 -5.37
N ARG A 42 -10.23 -2.67 -5.28
CA ARG A 42 -11.23 -2.85 -6.35
C ARG A 42 -11.15 -1.79 -7.43
N SER A 43 -11.59 -2.15 -8.64
CA SER A 43 -12.00 -1.16 -9.63
C SER A 43 -13.41 -0.65 -9.35
N ILE A 44 -13.71 0.57 -9.78
CA ILE A 44 -14.97 1.25 -9.55
C ILE A 44 -15.55 1.67 -10.91
N PRO A 45 -16.69 1.14 -11.35
CA PRO A 45 -17.32 1.59 -12.58
C PRO A 45 -17.66 3.08 -12.50
N VAL A 46 -17.18 3.89 -13.46
CA VAL A 46 -17.45 5.33 -13.50
C VAL A 46 -18.91 5.57 -13.85
N PRO A 47 -19.70 6.17 -12.95
CA PRO A 47 -21.13 6.37 -13.17
C PRO A 47 -21.42 7.23 -14.41
N GLY A 48 -22.39 6.82 -15.23
CA GLY A 48 -22.85 7.59 -16.39
C GLY A 48 -21.86 7.66 -17.55
N SER A 49 -20.72 6.96 -17.49
CA SER A 49 -19.71 7.00 -18.55
C SER A 49 -20.00 6.10 -19.74
N ALA A 50 -20.85 5.05 -19.57
CA ALA A 50 -21.11 4.06 -20.60
C ALA A 50 -22.21 4.48 -21.59
N LEU A 51 -22.03 4.18 -22.87
CA LEU A 51 -23.11 4.08 -23.85
C LEU A 51 -23.86 2.74 -23.68
N PRO A 52 -25.09 2.58 -24.25
CA PRO A 52 -25.92 1.39 -24.03
C PRO A 52 -25.21 0.03 -24.28
N ASP A 53 -24.34 -0.04 -25.27
CA ASP A 53 -23.63 -1.27 -25.65
C ASP A 53 -22.16 -1.31 -25.16
N HIS A 54 -21.77 -0.37 -24.30
CA HIS A 54 -20.40 -0.24 -23.79
C HIS A 54 -20.35 -0.48 -22.28
N LYS A 55 -19.21 -0.93 -21.79
CA LYS A 55 -18.90 -0.96 -20.35
C LYS A 55 -18.59 0.44 -19.83
N PRO A 56 -18.90 0.72 -18.55
CA PRO A 56 -18.44 1.98 -17.94
C PRO A 56 -16.91 2.05 -17.92
N LEU A 57 -16.38 3.26 -17.97
CA LEU A 57 -14.94 3.48 -17.79
C LEU A 57 -14.50 2.93 -16.43
N PRO A 58 -13.32 2.29 -16.35
CA PRO A 58 -12.80 1.78 -15.08
C PRO A 58 -12.20 2.93 -14.26
N GLY A 59 -12.75 3.19 -13.10
CA GLY A 59 -12.14 4.00 -12.04
C GLY A 59 -11.44 3.11 -11.03
N GLU A 60 -10.56 3.67 -10.23
CA GLU A 60 -9.79 2.98 -9.20
C GLU A 60 -9.73 3.84 -7.93
N HIS A 61 -9.65 3.20 -6.76
CA HIS A 61 -9.35 3.90 -5.51
C HIS A 61 -7.97 4.60 -5.54
N GLY A 62 -7.06 4.06 -6.31
CA GLY A 62 -5.71 4.49 -6.67
C GLY A 62 -5.11 3.44 -7.59
N PHE A 63 -3.97 3.66 -8.18
CA PHE A 63 -3.34 2.62 -9.00
C PHE A 63 -2.73 1.52 -8.12
N ARG A 64 -2.47 0.33 -8.72
CA ARG A 64 -1.88 -0.81 -8.04
C ARG A 64 -0.50 -1.10 -8.60
N PHE A 65 0.47 -1.28 -7.70
CA PHE A 65 1.79 -1.75 -8.06
C PHE A 65 2.26 -2.86 -7.11
N PHE A 66 3.17 -3.70 -7.61
CA PHE A 66 3.62 -4.90 -6.93
C PHE A 66 5.15 -4.89 -6.89
N PRO A 67 5.75 -4.21 -5.90
CA PRO A 67 7.20 -4.14 -5.72
C PRO A 67 7.84 -5.52 -5.65
N GLY A 68 9.08 -5.60 -6.07
CA GLY A 68 9.83 -6.87 -6.14
C GLY A 68 9.99 -7.61 -4.82
N PHE A 69 9.79 -6.95 -3.68
CA PHE A 69 9.80 -7.59 -2.37
C PHE A 69 8.46 -8.24 -1.97
N TYR A 70 7.37 -8.06 -2.76
CA TYR A 70 6.09 -8.73 -2.54
C TYR A 70 6.23 -10.22 -2.85
N LYS A 71 5.98 -11.07 -1.86
CA LYS A 71 6.04 -12.53 -1.97
C LYS A 71 4.70 -13.21 -1.68
N HIS A 72 4.01 -12.74 -0.64
CA HIS A 72 2.75 -13.34 -0.18
C HIS A 72 1.62 -13.10 -1.19
N VAL A 73 1.46 -11.86 -1.67
CA VAL A 73 0.46 -11.53 -2.71
C VAL A 73 0.77 -12.27 -4.01
N ILE A 74 2.05 -12.30 -4.41
CA ILE A 74 2.48 -12.99 -5.64
C ILE A 74 2.20 -14.49 -5.57
N ASP A 75 2.48 -15.15 -4.43
CA ASP A 75 2.15 -16.55 -4.21
C ASP A 75 0.63 -16.79 -4.28
N THR A 76 -0.15 -15.92 -3.66
CA THR A 76 -1.62 -15.97 -3.72
C THR A 76 -2.10 -15.85 -5.17
N MET A 77 -1.61 -14.87 -5.95
CA MET A 77 -2.00 -14.66 -7.35
C MET A 77 -1.67 -15.84 -8.25
N ARG A 78 -0.55 -16.55 -8.01
CA ARG A 78 -0.17 -17.75 -8.77
C ARG A 78 -1.12 -18.93 -8.58
N ARG A 79 -1.89 -18.95 -7.50
CA ARG A 79 -2.87 -19.99 -7.20
C ARG A 79 -4.28 -19.66 -7.70
N ILE A 80 -4.54 -18.43 -8.14
CA ILE A 80 -5.81 -17.98 -8.66
C ILE A 80 -5.89 -18.29 -10.16
N PRO A 81 -6.75 -19.19 -10.64
CA PRO A 81 -6.88 -19.49 -12.07
C PRO A 81 -7.35 -18.27 -12.87
N TYR A 82 -6.78 -18.07 -14.05
CA TYR A 82 -7.15 -17.01 -14.98
C TYR A 82 -7.09 -17.52 -16.44
N GLY A 83 -8.16 -17.29 -17.19
CA GLY A 83 -8.25 -17.81 -18.57
C GLY A 83 -8.23 -19.34 -18.64
N ALA A 84 -7.82 -19.90 -19.78
CA ALA A 84 -7.86 -21.34 -20.01
C ALA A 84 -6.73 -22.11 -19.31
N HIS A 85 -5.56 -21.52 -19.15
CA HIS A 85 -4.35 -22.22 -18.66
C HIS A 85 -3.42 -21.34 -17.82
N GLY A 86 -3.81 -20.11 -17.51
CA GLY A 86 -3.03 -19.15 -16.76
C GLY A 86 -3.51 -18.96 -15.31
N ASN A 87 -2.91 -17.99 -14.67
CA ASN A 87 -3.26 -17.56 -13.31
C ASN A 87 -3.19 -16.03 -13.20
N ALA A 88 -3.69 -15.46 -12.10
CA ALA A 88 -3.76 -14.01 -11.93
C ALA A 88 -2.37 -13.33 -11.92
N PHE A 89 -1.30 -14.03 -11.58
CA PHE A 89 0.07 -13.51 -11.67
C PHE A 89 0.48 -13.20 -13.12
N ASP A 90 -0.04 -13.93 -14.11
CA ASP A 90 0.26 -13.70 -15.51
C ASP A 90 -0.32 -12.36 -16.01
N ASN A 91 -1.20 -11.73 -15.24
CA ASN A 91 -1.71 -10.38 -15.49
C ASN A 91 -0.83 -9.27 -14.86
N LEU A 92 0.41 -9.57 -14.51
CA LEU A 92 1.38 -8.59 -14.03
C LEU A 92 2.44 -8.31 -15.09
N ALA A 93 2.45 -7.10 -15.63
CA ALA A 93 3.50 -6.60 -16.52
C ALA A 93 4.62 -5.95 -15.71
N VAL A 94 5.87 -6.14 -16.15
CA VAL A 94 7.06 -5.55 -15.52
C VAL A 94 7.17 -4.07 -15.88
N ALA A 95 7.29 -3.21 -14.89
CA ALA A 95 7.70 -1.83 -15.05
C ALA A 95 9.23 -1.78 -15.24
N THR A 96 9.70 -1.08 -16.27
CA THR A 96 11.11 -1.07 -16.65
C THR A 96 11.85 0.20 -16.22
N ARG A 97 11.12 1.25 -15.84
CA ARG A 97 11.66 2.57 -15.51
C ARG A 97 10.91 3.20 -14.35
N ILE A 98 11.56 4.16 -13.71
CA ILE A 98 10.95 5.13 -12.78
C ILE A 98 11.32 6.51 -13.26
N LEU A 99 10.35 7.41 -13.24
CA LEU A 99 10.56 8.83 -13.46
C LEU A 99 10.54 9.56 -12.13
N LEU A 100 11.60 10.31 -11.83
CA LEU A 100 11.59 11.33 -10.80
C LEU A 100 11.46 12.70 -11.49
N ALA A 101 10.26 13.26 -11.45
CA ALA A 101 9.96 14.54 -12.02
C ALA A 101 10.12 15.65 -10.96
N ARG A 102 10.64 16.81 -11.39
CA ARG A 102 10.78 18.02 -10.59
C ARG A 102 10.33 19.20 -11.44
N ALA A 103 9.57 20.10 -10.84
CA ALA A 103 9.08 21.28 -11.56
C ALA A 103 10.24 22.09 -12.15
N GLY A 104 10.20 22.37 -13.47
CA GLY A 104 11.19 23.16 -14.17
C GLY A 104 12.57 22.51 -14.34
N GLN A 105 12.70 21.17 -14.21
CA GLN A 105 14.01 20.49 -14.29
C GLN A 105 13.96 19.21 -15.13
N THR A 106 15.11 18.86 -15.71
CA THR A 106 15.25 17.65 -16.53
C THR A 106 14.92 16.39 -15.73
N GLU A 107 14.20 15.49 -16.35
CA GLU A 107 13.80 14.19 -15.82
C GLU A 107 15.00 13.30 -15.49
N ILE A 108 14.87 12.50 -14.42
CA ILE A 108 15.88 11.52 -13.99
C ILE A 108 15.34 10.12 -14.22
N THR A 109 16.03 9.33 -15.02
CA THR A 109 15.72 7.89 -15.21
C THR A 109 16.91 7.03 -14.79
N TRP A 110 16.63 5.87 -14.20
CA TRP A 110 17.64 4.99 -13.62
C TRP A 110 17.78 3.65 -14.33
N VAL A 111 19.03 3.12 -14.29
CA VAL A 111 19.38 1.79 -14.78
C VAL A 111 19.81 0.91 -13.61
N ALA A 112 19.34 -0.34 -13.59
CA ALA A 112 19.67 -1.32 -12.55
C ALA A 112 21.18 -1.67 -12.54
N ARG A 113 21.77 -1.78 -11.33
CA ARG A 113 23.14 -2.23 -11.07
C ARG A 113 23.15 -3.11 -9.82
N CYS A 114 24.00 -4.14 -9.77
CA CYS A 114 24.06 -5.09 -8.68
C CYS A 114 25.31 -4.85 -7.79
N PRO A 115 25.21 -4.12 -6.67
CA PRO A 115 26.29 -3.99 -5.70
C PRO A 115 26.63 -5.33 -5.05
N SER A 116 27.93 -5.59 -4.88
CA SER A 116 28.44 -6.82 -4.26
C SER A 116 29.01 -6.61 -2.86
N SER A 117 29.16 -5.35 -2.44
CA SER A 117 29.71 -4.95 -1.15
C SER A 117 29.02 -3.70 -0.60
N LEU A 118 29.29 -3.38 0.68
CA LEU A 118 28.80 -2.14 1.29
C LEU A 118 29.30 -0.88 0.57
N GLU A 119 30.56 -0.89 0.13
CA GLU A 119 31.14 0.24 -0.61
C GLU A 119 30.51 0.38 -2.00
N ASP A 120 30.27 -0.73 -2.72
CA ASP A 120 29.55 -0.70 -3.99
C ASP A 120 28.12 -0.16 -3.81
N LEU A 121 27.45 -0.55 -2.72
CA LEU A 121 26.12 -0.03 -2.41
C LEU A 121 26.18 1.48 -2.12
N ARG A 122 27.19 1.94 -1.37
CA ARG A 122 27.39 3.36 -1.11
C ARG A 122 27.59 4.16 -2.39
N VAL A 123 28.46 3.67 -3.28
CA VAL A 123 28.74 4.32 -4.58
C VAL A 123 27.47 4.37 -5.42
N PHE A 124 26.74 3.26 -5.50
CA PHE A 124 25.46 3.20 -6.22
C PHE A 124 24.44 4.23 -5.70
N LEU A 125 24.28 4.34 -4.38
CA LEU A 125 23.35 5.31 -3.78
C LEU A 125 23.78 6.77 -4.05
N MET A 126 25.07 7.05 -4.02
CA MET A 126 25.60 8.37 -4.38
C MET A 126 25.30 8.71 -5.85
N GLU A 127 25.56 7.77 -6.78
CA GLU A 127 25.24 7.94 -8.21
C GLU A 127 23.73 8.13 -8.45
N LEU A 128 22.91 7.37 -7.72
CA LEU A 128 21.46 7.40 -7.82
C LEU A 128 20.87 8.78 -7.46
N PHE A 129 21.35 9.40 -6.40
CA PHE A 129 20.78 10.63 -5.87
C PHE A 129 21.52 11.91 -6.31
N THR A 130 22.72 11.80 -6.88
CA THR A 130 23.49 12.97 -7.36
C THR A 130 22.70 13.86 -8.34
N PRO A 131 21.92 13.32 -9.28
CA PRO A 131 21.13 14.15 -10.21
C PRO A 131 20.07 15.03 -9.54
N LEU A 132 19.73 14.80 -8.27
CA LEU A 132 18.79 15.63 -7.52
C LEU A 132 19.32 17.04 -7.20
N GLY A 133 20.64 17.28 -7.40
CA GLY A 133 21.24 18.58 -7.16
C GLY A 133 21.35 18.97 -5.67
N VAL A 134 21.29 17.98 -4.78
CA VAL A 134 21.57 18.16 -3.35
C VAL A 134 23.06 18.36 -3.14
N PRO A 135 23.51 19.24 -2.22
CA PRO A 135 24.93 19.38 -1.89
C PRO A 135 25.62 18.05 -1.61
N PRO A 136 26.82 17.78 -2.17
CA PRO A 136 27.46 16.45 -2.09
C PRO A 136 27.69 15.95 -0.65
N GLU A 137 28.02 16.84 0.28
CA GLU A 137 28.20 16.52 1.69
C GLU A 137 26.89 16.11 2.36
N GLU A 138 25.79 16.76 2.03
CA GLU A 138 24.45 16.40 2.54
C GLU A 138 23.97 15.08 1.93
N LEU A 139 24.24 14.87 0.64
CA LEU A 139 23.97 13.61 -0.02
C LEU A 139 24.75 12.45 0.62
N ALA A 140 26.06 12.64 0.87
CA ALA A 140 26.89 11.65 1.56
C ALA A 140 26.35 11.34 2.96
N TYR A 141 25.87 12.36 3.66
CA TYR A 141 25.21 12.17 4.96
C TYR A 141 23.94 11.32 4.83
N PHE A 142 23.04 11.65 3.90
CA PHE A 142 21.80 10.86 3.66
C PHE A 142 22.12 9.40 3.35
N VAL A 143 23.06 9.15 2.45
CA VAL A 143 23.50 7.79 2.11
C VAL A 143 24.05 7.08 3.35
N SER A 144 24.83 7.76 4.20
CA SER A 144 25.31 7.18 5.45
C SER A 144 24.16 6.77 6.38
N ARG A 145 23.08 7.55 6.44
CA ARG A 145 21.89 7.22 7.24
C ARG A 145 21.15 5.97 6.70
N LEU A 146 21.01 5.85 5.38
CA LEU A 146 20.47 4.63 4.76
C LEU A 146 21.35 3.41 5.06
N LEU A 147 22.70 3.55 4.99
CA LEU A 147 23.61 2.45 5.32
C LEU A 147 23.55 2.06 6.80
N ILE A 148 23.33 3.01 7.71
CA ILE A 148 23.09 2.71 9.13
C ILE A 148 21.86 1.82 9.26
N VAL A 149 20.72 2.16 8.61
CA VAL A 149 19.54 1.31 8.66
C VAL A 149 19.82 -0.06 8.04
N ALA A 150 20.48 -0.11 6.89
CA ALA A 150 20.80 -1.36 6.18
C ALA A 150 21.65 -2.33 7.01
N THR A 151 22.61 -1.79 7.78
CA THR A 151 23.57 -2.57 8.57
C THR A 151 23.21 -2.71 10.05
N SER A 152 22.05 -2.17 10.47
CA SER A 152 21.56 -2.33 11.84
C SER A 152 20.84 -3.67 12.04
N CYS A 153 20.97 -4.23 13.23
CA CYS A 153 20.24 -5.42 13.63
C CYS A 153 18.73 -5.13 13.82
N PRO A 154 17.87 -6.15 13.69
CA PRO A 154 16.43 -5.99 13.90
C PRO A 154 16.06 -5.39 15.26
N GLU A 155 16.80 -5.75 16.31
CA GLU A 155 16.58 -5.27 17.68
C GLU A 155 16.80 -3.75 17.78
N ARG A 156 17.88 -3.22 17.19
CA ARG A 156 18.14 -1.77 17.16
C ARG A 156 17.08 -1.06 16.33
N ARG A 157 16.71 -1.59 15.17
CA ARG A 157 15.65 -1.02 14.33
C ARG A 157 14.34 -0.89 15.12
N LEU A 158 13.98 -1.91 15.91
CA LEU A 158 12.76 -1.92 16.71
C LEU A 158 12.85 -1.05 17.97
N MET A 159 13.95 -1.10 18.71
CA MET A 159 14.05 -0.48 20.04
C MET A 159 14.47 0.98 19.99
N GLU A 160 15.27 1.36 18.97
CA GLU A 160 15.76 2.74 18.78
C GLU A 160 15.06 3.43 17.60
N PHE A 161 15.17 2.90 16.37
CA PHE A 161 14.73 3.60 15.17
C PHE A 161 13.22 3.68 15.03
N GLU A 162 12.49 2.75 15.61
CA GLU A 162 11.03 2.82 15.69
C GLU A 162 10.53 4.09 16.40
N LYS A 163 11.30 4.59 17.37
CA LYS A 163 10.91 5.73 18.21
C LYS A 163 11.36 7.10 17.68
N ILE A 164 12.09 7.11 16.57
CA ILE A 164 12.68 8.32 15.98
C ILE A 164 11.95 8.62 14.68
N ALA A 165 11.50 9.87 14.50
CA ALA A 165 10.97 10.32 13.22
C ALA A 165 12.05 10.29 12.14
N TRP A 166 11.68 9.93 10.90
CA TRP A 166 12.62 9.89 9.79
C TRP A 166 13.30 11.23 9.56
N TRP A 167 12.56 12.32 9.67
CA TRP A 167 13.04 13.70 9.57
C TRP A 167 14.21 14.02 10.50
N ASP A 168 14.08 13.62 11.77
CA ASP A 168 15.13 13.80 12.78
C ASP A 168 16.31 12.86 12.54
N PHE A 169 16.02 11.61 12.14
CA PHE A 169 17.05 10.62 11.87
C PHE A 169 17.98 11.05 10.74
N ILE A 170 17.43 11.63 9.67
CA ILE A 170 18.21 12.17 8.55
C ILE A 170 18.69 13.61 8.78
N ALA A 171 18.48 14.18 9.97
CA ALA A 171 18.83 15.55 10.36
C ALA A 171 18.30 16.65 9.40
N ALA A 172 17.17 16.42 8.76
CA ALA A 172 16.59 17.31 7.74
C ALA A 172 16.49 18.79 8.16
N PRO A 173 16.14 19.15 9.43
CA PRO A 173 16.06 20.56 9.85
C PRO A 173 17.34 21.37 9.70
N ARG A 174 18.50 20.70 9.56
CA ARG A 174 19.83 21.34 9.46
C ARG A 174 20.37 21.35 8.03
N MET A 175 19.63 20.77 7.09
CA MET A 175 20.04 20.56 5.70
C MET A 175 19.41 21.59 4.76
N SER A 176 19.92 21.66 3.54
CA SER A 176 19.41 22.53 2.49
C SER A 176 17.94 22.25 2.15
N LYS A 177 17.27 23.23 1.53
CA LYS A 177 15.87 23.03 1.08
C LYS A 177 15.76 21.90 0.05
N ALA A 178 16.75 21.76 -0.85
CA ALA A 178 16.80 20.66 -1.81
C ALA A 178 16.82 19.28 -1.11
N TYR A 179 17.65 19.13 -0.08
CA TYR A 179 17.70 17.91 0.74
C TYR A 179 16.34 17.63 1.41
N GLN A 180 15.75 18.65 2.04
CA GLN A 180 14.45 18.52 2.72
C GLN A 180 13.36 18.06 1.77
N VAL A 181 13.23 18.75 0.62
CA VAL A 181 12.16 18.47 -0.35
C VAL A 181 12.36 17.13 -1.06
N TYR A 182 13.55 16.87 -1.59
CA TYR A 182 13.74 15.70 -2.44
C TYR A 182 14.03 14.42 -1.66
N LEU A 183 14.87 14.47 -0.64
CA LEU A 183 15.28 13.28 0.13
C LEU A 183 14.45 13.08 1.39
N GLY A 184 14.05 14.16 2.05
CA GLY A 184 13.22 14.11 3.25
C GLY A 184 11.76 13.82 2.93
N GLU A 185 11.10 14.73 2.24
CA GLU A 185 9.66 14.67 1.98
C GLU A 185 9.31 13.82 0.74
N GLY A 186 9.98 14.06 -0.40
CA GLY A 186 9.60 13.50 -1.69
C GLY A 186 9.69 11.98 -1.78
N LEU A 187 10.64 11.37 -1.06
CA LEU A 187 10.80 9.91 -1.03
C LEU A 187 9.98 9.21 0.07
N THR A 188 9.21 9.94 0.87
CA THR A 188 8.39 9.37 1.95
C THR A 188 6.90 9.48 1.64
N ARG A 189 6.36 10.70 1.58
CA ARG A 189 4.92 10.95 1.44
C ARG A 189 4.35 10.51 0.10
N SER A 190 5.15 10.53 -0.97
CA SER A 190 4.69 10.12 -2.31
C SER A 190 4.45 8.61 -2.46
N LEU A 191 5.00 7.78 -1.56
CA LEU A 191 4.85 6.33 -1.65
C LEU A 191 3.68 5.77 -0.85
N VAL A 192 3.42 6.31 0.36
CA VAL A 192 2.44 5.76 1.31
C VAL A 192 1.82 6.81 2.22
N ALA A 193 1.69 8.04 1.77
CA ALA A 193 1.15 9.17 2.55
C ALA A 193 1.83 9.39 3.94
N MET A 194 3.05 8.92 4.11
CA MET A 194 3.82 9.09 5.35
C MET A 194 4.62 10.39 5.30
N ARG A 195 4.42 11.27 6.26
CA ARG A 195 5.25 12.48 6.41
C ARG A 195 6.54 12.13 7.15
N ALA A 196 7.66 12.63 6.65
CA ALA A 196 8.98 12.38 7.25
C ALA A 196 9.06 12.81 8.72
N GLU A 197 8.36 13.89 9.08
CA GLU A 197 8.36 14.52 10.40
C GLU A 197 7.71 13.65 11.50
N GLU A 198 6.84 12.73 11.12
CA GLU A 198 6.11 11.89 12.07
C GLU A 198 6.34 10.39 11.88
N SER A 199 6.86 9.99 10.73
CA SER A 199 6.96 8.57 10.36
C SER A 199 8.16 7.89 11.01
N SER A 200 7.95 6.63 11.43
CA SER A 200 8.99 5.80 12.04
C SER A 200 10.18 5.60 11.11
N THR A 201 11.38 5.89 11.59
CA THR A 201 12.65 5.62 10.89
C THR A 201 12.79 4.14 10.52
N ARG A 202 12.33 3.23 11.36
CA ARG A 202 12.35 1.79 11.08
C ARG A 202 11.53 1.49 9.84
N THR A 203 10.28 1.93 9.79
CA THR A 203 9.37 1.63 8.68
C THR A 203 9.81 2.32 7.40
N VAL A 204 10.09 3.64 7.44
CA VAL A 204 10.54 4.39 6.26
C VAL A 204 11.85 3.83 5.71
N GLY A 205 12.85 3.64 6.58
CA GLY A 205 14.17 3.18 6.16
C GLY A 205 14.13 1.76 5.57
N ILE A 206 13.38 0.83 6.18
CA ILE A 206 13.25 -0.53 5.63
C ILE A 206 12.50 -0.50 4.29
N THR A 207 11.42 0.27 4.18
CA THR A 207 10.66 0.36 2.92
C THR A 207 11.52 0.92 1.79
N GLN A 208 12.23 2.02 2.02
CA GLN A 208 13.15 2.59 1.02
C GLN A 208 14.23 1.58 0.61
N LEU A 209 14.83 0.88 1.59
CA LEU A 209 15.84 -0.14 1.30
C LEU A 209 15.25 -1.30 0.50
N GLN A 210 14.04 -1.78 0.79
CA GLN A 210 13.41 -2.86 0.02
C GLN A 210 13.13 -2.45 -1.43
N LEU A 211 12.69 -1.22 -1.67
CA LEU A 211 12.56 -0.67 -3.02
C LEU A 211 13.91 -0.59 -3.73
N LEU A 212 14.93 -0.07 -3.05
CA LEU A 212 16.31 -0.01 -3.59
C LEU A 212 16.89 -1.40 -3.86
N TYR A 213 16.62 -2.40 -3.00
CA TYR A 213 17.06 -3.78 -3.23
C TYR A 213 16.41 -4.40 -4.48
N GLY A 214 15.20 -3.97 -4.84
CA GLY A 214 14.59 -4.32 -6.12
C GLY A 214 15.39 -3.84 -7.34
N LEU A 215 16.04 -2.67 -7.24
CA LEU A 215 16.89 -2.12 -8.32
C LEU A 215 18.24 -2.81 -8.44
N ILE A 216 18.77 -3.38 -7.35
CA ILE A 216 20.13 -3.91 -7.27
C ILE A 216 20.22 -5.43 -7.26
N SER A 217 19.11 -6.14 -7.35
CA SER A 217 19.08 -7.60 -7.35
C SER A 217 18.85 -8.13 -8.77
N PRO A 218 19.73 -8.99 -9.31
CA PRO A 218 19.57 -9.53 -10.66
C PRO A 218 18.34 -10.41 -10.81
N ASP A 219 17.86 -11.01 -9.72
CA ASP A 219 16.74 -11.94 -9.70
C ASP A 219 15.41 -11.27 -9.32
N ARG A 220 15.42 -9.97 -9.05
CA ARG A 220 14.23 -9.20 -8.66
C ARG A 220 13.82 -8.24 -9.76
N VAL A 221 12.54 -8.21 -10.00
CA VAL A 221 11.90 -7.15 -10.77
C VAL A 221 11.66 -6.01 -9.79
N PHE A 222 11.98 -4.78 -10.20
CA PHE A 222 11.75 -3.61 -9.35
C PHE A 222 10.27 -3.47 -8.99
N ASP A 223 9.40 -3.54 -10.00
CA ASP A 223 7.98 -3.32 -9.87
C ASP A 223 7.18 -4.02 -10.98
N ARG A 224 5.91 -4.34 -10.70
CA ARG A 224 4.94 -4.85 -11.66
C ARG A 224 3.64 -4.09 -11.54
N LEU A 225 2.93 -4.00 -12.66
CA LEU A 225 1.64 -3.34 -12.78
C LEU A 225 0.63 -4.30 -13.41
N LEU A 226 -0.66 -4.12 -13.10
CA LEU A 226 -1.72 -4.93 -13.70
C LEU A 226 -1.88 -4.63 -15.19
N THR A 227 -2.27 -5.65 -15.96
CA THR A 227 -2.49 -5.58 -17.42
C THR A 227 -3.91 -5.19 -17.80
N GLY A 228 -4.73 -4.79 -16.84
CA GLY A 228 -6.12 -4.35 -16.98
C GLY A 228 -6.66 -3.78 -15.68
N PRO A 229 -7.96 -3.39 -15.64
CA PRO A 229 -8.62 -2.94 -14.44
C PRO A 229 -8.49 -3.96 -13.31
N THR A 230 -8.24 -3.51 -12.10
CA THR A 230 -7.92 -4.38 -10.94
C THR A 230 -8.98 -5.46 -10.70
N SER A 231 -10.27 -5.09 -10.80
CA SER A 231 -11.33 -6.08 -10.64
C SER A 231 -11.32 -7.13 -11.74
N ASP A 232 -11.19 -6.72 -13.01
CA ASP A 232 -11.30 -7.63 -14.16
C ASP A 232 -10.16 -8.68 -14.19
N VAL A 233 -8.93 -8.28 -13.84
CA VAL A 233 -7.74 -9.13 -14.00
C VAL A 233 -7.25 -9.78 -12.71
N TRP A 234 -7.83 -9.42 -11.55
CA TRP A 234 -7.40 -9.96 -10.25
C TRP A 234 -8.57 -10.28 -9.32
N ILE A 235 -9.41 -9.30 -8.92
CA ILE A 235 -10.39 -9.49 -7.84
C ILE A 235 -11.54 -10.41 -8.25
N ASP A 236 -12.10 -10.24 -9.46
CA ASP A 236 -13.21 -11.06 -9.95
C ASP A 236 -12.78 -12.51 -10.21
N PRO A 237 -11.64 -12.80 -10.87
CA PRO A 237 -11.08 -14.15 -10.95
C PRO A 237 -10.85 -14.77 -9.57
N TRP A 238 -10.37 -13.98 -8.60
CA TRP A 238 -10.15 -14.46 -7.24
C TRP A 238 -11.46 -14.84 -6.54
N THR A 239 -12.47 -14.00 -6.62
CA THR A 239 -13.78 -14.31 -6.04
C THR A 239 -14.46 -15.50 -6.72
N GLN A 240 -14.28 -15.67 -8.04
CA GLN A 240 -14.75 -16.87 -8.77
C GLN A 240 -14.03 -18.13 -8.29
N TYR A 241 -12.72 -18.08 -8.14
CA TYR A 241 -11.94 -19.20 -7.59
C TYR A 241 -12.42 -19.58 -6.18
N LEU A 242 -12.58 -18.60 -5.30
CA LEU A 242 -13.06 -18.83 -3.94
C LEU A 242 -14.47 -19.45 -3.92
N ARG A 243 -15.38 -18.99 -4.78
CA ARG A 243 -16.70 -19.63 -4.94
C ARG A 243 -16.59 -21.09 -5.37
N SER A 244 -15.68 -21.41 -6.26
CA SER A 244 -15.45 -22.79 -6.70
C SER A 244 -14.91 -23.69 -5.57
N LEU A 245 -14.27 -23.11 -4.55
CA LEU A 245 -13.84 -23.80 -3.33
C LEU A 245 -14.93 -23.86 -2.25
N GLY A 246 -16.14 -23.32 -2.51
CA GLY A 246 -17.27 -23.33 -1.59
C GLY A 246 -17.29 -22.16 -0.59
N VAL A 247 -16.53 -21.09 -0.83
CA VAL A 247 -16.61 -19.86 -0.02
C VAL A 247 -17.92 -19.13 -0.27
N GLU A 248 -18.61 -18.77 0.78
CA GLU A 248 -19.85 -18.01 0.74
C GLU A 248 -19.60 -16.53 0.96
N PHE A 249 -20.13 -15.69 0.07
CA PHE A 249 -19.96 -14.24 0.09
C PHE A 249 -21.27 -13.56 0.49
N HIS A 250 -21.18 -12.63 1.45
CA HIS A 250 -22.28 -11.80 1.94
C HIS A 250 -21.98 -10.31 1.68
N PRO A 251 -22.09 -9.84 0.40
CA PRO A 251 -21.90 -8.43 0.08
C PRO A 251 -23.06 -7.58 0.63
N GLY A 252 -22.83 -6.27 0.84
CA GLY A 252 -23.79 -5.36 1.43
C GLY A 252 -24.07 -5.63 2.92
N THR A 253 -23.20 -6.40 3.57
CA THR A 253 -23.39 -6.84 4.96
C THR A 253 -22.27 -6.25 5.85
N ARG A 254 -22.61 -5.18 6.57
CA ARG A 254 -21.68 -4.50 7.48
C ARG A 254 -21.65 -5.21 8.83
N VAL A 255 -20.46 -5.55 9.31
CA VAL A 255 -20.26 -5.98 10.69
C VAL A 255 -20.48 -4.79 11.62
N ALA A 256 -21.45 -4.91 12.53
CA ALA A 256 -21.89 -3.86 13.43
C ALA A 256 -21.41 -4.08 14.88
N GLY A 257 -21.06 -5.31 15.27
CA GLY A 257 -20.61 -5.63 16.61
C GLY A 257 -19.95 -7.00 16.71
N ILE A 258 -19.12 -7.16 17.74
CA ILE A 258 -18.48 -8.42 18.12
C ILE A 258 -18.83 -8.68 19.58
N GLU A 259 -19.51 -9.80 19.84
CA GLU A 259 -19.99 -10.19 21.16
C GLU A 259 -19.01 -11.18 21.79
N VAL A 260 -18.67 -10.96 23.06
CA VAL A 260 -17.71 -11.81 23.78
C VAL A 260 -18.29 -12.25 25.13
N ASP A 261 -17.97 -13.49 25.49
CA ASP A 261 -18.16 -14.02 26.83
C ASP A 261 -16.84 -14.67 27.30
N GLY A 262 -16.25 -14.12 28.37
CA GLY A 262 -14.91 -14.50 28.80
C GLY A 262 -13.87 -14.28 27.71
N ALA A 263 -13.11 -15.30 27.38
CA ALA A 263 -12.06 -15.30 26.36
C ALA A 263 -12.57 -15.73 24.96
N ARG A 264 -13.86 -15.73 24.71
CA ARG A 264 -14.42 -16.30 23.49
C ARG A 264 -15.43 -15.34 22.83
N VAL A 265 -15.33 -15.18 21.51
CA VAL A 265 -16.39 -14.57 20.71
C VAL A 265 -17.55 -15.52 20.61
N THR A 266 -18.75 -15.05 20.97
CA THR A 266 -19.99 -15.82 20.94
C THR A 266 -20.80 -15.57 19.69
N GLY A 267 -20.55 -14.46 18.98
CA GLY A 267 -21.18 -14.12 17.71
C GLY A 267 -20.78 -12.74 17.23
N ILE A 268 -21.17 -12.45 16.01
CA ILE A 268 -21.08 -11.10 15.41
C ILE A 268 -22.48 -10.61 15.07
N THR A 269 -22.69 -9.29 15.16
CA THR A 269 -23.91 -8.64 14.69
C THR A 269 -23.62 -8.02 13.32
N VAL A 270 -24.50 -8.24 12.35
CA VAL A 270 -24.35 -7.71 10.99
C VAL A 270 -25.52 -6.79 10.65
N ASN A 271 -25.25 -5.63 10.09
CA ASN A 271 -26.22 -4.55 9.89
C ASN A 271 -26.96 -4.26 11.21
N ASP A 272 -28.29 -4.14 11.19
CA ASP A 272 -29.13 -4.13 12.38
C ASP A 272 -29.90 -5.46 12.51
N GLY A 273 -29.31 -6.55 12.03
CA GLY A 273 -29.92 -7.84 11.80
C GLY A 273 -29.52 -8.94 12.78
N PRO A 274 -29.65 -10.20 12.39
CA PRO A 274 -29.44 -11.34 13.27
C PRO A 274 -27.96 -11.48 13.67
N ARG A 275 -27.76 -12.11 14.83
CA ARG A 275 -26.49 -12.59 15.30
C ARG A 275 -26.03 -13.80 14.47
N ILE A 276 -24.75 -13.82 14.11
CA ILE A 276 -24.12 -14.90 13.36
C ILE A 276 -23.08 -15.57 14.25
N GLU A 277 -23.14 -16.88 14.33
CA GLU A 277 -22.23 -17.71 15.11
C GLU A 277 -21.35 -18.54 14.18
N ALA A 278 -20.10 -18.74 14.58
CA ALA A 278 -19.11 -19.58 13.90
C ALA A 278 -18.13 -20.18 14.90
N ASP A 279 -17.37 -21.19 14.47
CA ASP A 279 -16.32 -21.76 15.29
C ASP A 279 -15.19 -20.75 15.50
N PHE A 280 -14.81 -20.03 14.43
CA PHE A 280 -13.75 -19.04 14.41
C PHE A 280 -14.14 -17.79 13.64
N TYR A 281 -13.45 -16.69 13.95
CA TYR A 281 -13.60 -15.39 13.33
C TYR A 281 -12.25 -14.82 12.93
N ILE A 282 -12.16 -14.20 11.75
CA ILE A 282 -11.00 -13.40 11.32
C ILE A 282 -11.46 -11.98 11.04
N ALA A 283 -11.00 -11.02 11.85
CA ALA A 283 -11.26 -9.60 11.62
C ALA A 283 -10.26 -9.05 10.59
N ALA A 284 -10.68 -8.99 9.33
CA ALA A 284 -9.92 -8.46 8.19
C ALA A 284 -10.40 -7.05 7.82
N LEU A 285 -10.64 -6.23 8.84
CA LEU A 285 -11.16 -4.87 8.76
C LEU A 285 -10.00 -3.87 8.83
N PRO A 286 -10.11 -2.69 8.21
CA PRO A 286 -9.12 -1.62 8.43
C PRO A 286 -9.15 -1.13 9.89
N VAL A 287 -8.06 -0.50 10.33
CA VAL A 287 -7.84 -0.16 11.75
C VAL A 287 -8.93 0.74 12.32
N GLU A 288 -9.37 1.75 11.57
CA GLU A 288 -10.42 2.69 11.98
C GLU A 288 -11.78 2.01 12.21
N VAL A 289 -12.08 1.01 11.38
CA VAL A 289 -13.32 0.22 11.52
C VAL A 289 -13.17 -0.73 12.70
N MET A 290 -12.05 -1.47 12.81
CA MET A 290 -11.84 -2.37 13.94
C MET A 290 -11.86 -1.62 15.27
N ALA A 291 -11.19 -0.47 15.36
CA ALA A 291 -11.19 0.37 16.56
C ALA A 291 -12.61 0.80 16.99
N SER A 292 -13.48 1.11 16.02
CA SER A 292 -14.88 1.47 16.29
C SER A 292 -15.73 0.32 16.85
N LEU A 293 -15.34 -0.93 16.60
CA LEU A 293 -16.02 -2.13 17.11
C LEU A 293 -15.51 -2.56 18.50
N VAL A 294 -14.42 -1.96 19.00
CA VAL A 294 -13.80 -2.34 20.28
C VAL A 294 -14.58 -1.74 21.46
N THR A 295 -15.51 -2.52 21.99
CA THR A 295 -16.28 -2.20 23.20
C THR A 295 -15.46 -2.40 24.48
N ASP A 296 -15.95 -1.90 25.62
CA ASP A 296 -15.30 -2.11 26.92
C ASP A 296 -15.21 -3.58 27.32
N SER A 297 -16.18 -4.40 26.93
CA SER A 297 -16.13 -5.85 27.12
C SER A 297 -15.01 -6.48 26.29
N LEU A 298 -14.89 -6.06 25.05
CA LEU A 298 -13.85 -6.54 24.14
C LEU A 298 -12.44 -6.08 24.58
N LYS A 299 -12.29 -4.84 25.08
CA LYS A 299 -11.03 -4.34 25.67
C LYS A 299 -10.59 -5.15 26.89
N ARG A 300 -11.55 -5.57 27.74
CA ARG A 300 -11.23 -6.42 28.90
C ARG A 300 -10.84 -7.84 28.49
N ALA A 301 -11.50 -8.40 27.47
CA ALA A 301 -11.23 -9.75 26.97
C ALA A 301 -9.94 -9.82 26.14
N ALA A 302 -9.60 -8.75 25.43
CA ALA A 302 -8.43 -8.66 24.57
C ALA A 302 -7.69 -7.31 24.74
N PRO A 303 -6.86 -7.16 25.79
CA PRO A 303 -6.12 -5.92 26.06
C PRO A 303 -5.20 -5.48 24.91
N SER A 304 -4.70 -6.38 24.10
CA SER A 304 -3.82 -6.06 22.95
C SER A 304 -4.48 -5.17 21.89
N ILE A 305 -5.81 -5.17 21.79
CA ILE A 305 -6.56 -4.29 20.87
C ILE A 305 -7.12 -3.02 21.53
N ALA A 306 -6.86 -2.82 22.82
CA ALA A 306 -7.42 -1.69 23.57
C ALA A 306 -6.91 -0.31 23.11
N ASN A 307 -5.80 -0.29 22.36
CA ASN A 307 -5.14 0.94 21.92
C ASN A 307 -5.12 1.10 20.37
N LEU A 308 -5.99 0.42 19.64
CA LEU A 308 -6.06 0.58 18.18
C LEU A 308 -6.41 2.01 17.76
N ASP A 309 -7.15 2.75 18.58
CA ASP A 309 -7.49 4.16 18.40
C ASP A 309 -6.28 5.12 18.46
N LYS A 310 -5.11 4.65 18.93
CA LYS A 310 -3.85 5.41 18.89
C LYS A 310 -3.10 5.27 17.58
N LEU A 311 -3.49 4.33 16.72
CA LEU A 311 -2.96 4.21 15.37
C LEU A 311 -3.57 5.28 14.48
N GLN A 312 -2.73 5.96 13.72
CA GLN A 312 -3.13 7.12 12.94
C GLN A 312 -3.37 6.73 11.48
N THR A 313 -4.25 7.50 10.84
CA THR A 313 -4.54 7.35 9.41
C THR A 313 -4.31 8.67 8.68
N ARG A 314 -4.04 8.58 7.37
CA ARG A 314 -3.96 9.71 6.43
C ARG A 314 -4.71 9.36 5.15
N TRP A 315 -4.86 10.33 4.26
CA TRP A 315 -5.54 10.15 2.99
C TRP A 315 -4.53 9.88 1.88
N MET A 316 -4.82 8.88 1.06
CA MET A 316 -4.14 8.57 -0.18
C MET A 316 -5.19 7.99 -1.12
N ASN A 317 -5.68 8.81 -2.03
CA ASN A 317 -6.79 8.46 -2.90
C ASN A 317 -6.47 8.84 -4.34
N GLY A 318 -7.04 8.09 -5.27
CA GLY A 318 -6.78 8.23 -6.69
C GLY A 318 -7.73 9.16 -7.41
N ILE A 319 -7.19 9.80 -8.44
CA ILE A 319 -7.94 10.45 -9.50
C ILE A 319 -7.46 9.91 -10.84
N GLN A 320 -8.38 9.58 -11.76
CA GLN A 320 -8.07 9.16 -13.11
C GLN A 320 -8.43 10.24 -14.12
N PHE A 321 -7.53 10.47 -15.07
CA PHE A 321 -7.75 11.31 -16.23
C PHE A 321 -7.90 10.45 -17.48
N TYR A 322 -9.02 10.59 -18.18
CA TYR A 322 -9.31 9.87 -19.42
C TYR A 322 -8.98 10.75 -20.61
N LEU A 323 -8.09 10.27 -21.48
CA LEU A 323 -7.45 11.07 -22.51
C LEU A 323 -7.84 10.61 -23.91
N ALA A 324 -7.97 11.57 -24.84
CA ALA A 324 -8.23 11.33 -26.27
C ALA A 324 -7.04 10.68 -26.97
N HIS A 325 -5.83 10.84 -26.45
CA HIS A 325 -4.59 10.25 -26.93
C HIS A 325 -3.87 9.52 -25.80
N ASP A 326 -3.08 8.51 -26.12
CA ASP A 326 -2.20 7.87 -25.15
C ASP A 326 -1.02 8.80 -24.84
N VAL A 327 -0.72 8.97 -23.56
CA VAL A 327 0.42 9.75 -23.09
C VAL A 327 1.33 8.83 -22.27
N PRO A 328 2.32 8.19 -22.91
CA PRO A 328 3.23 7.28 -22.22
C PRO A 328 4.31 8.05 -21.44
N VAL A 329 3.95 8.61 -20.28
CA VAL A 329 4.84 9.42 -19.44
C VAL A 329 6.15 8.69 -19.18
N VAL A 330 6.06 7.46 -18.65
CA VAL A 330 7.20 6.56 -18.41
C VAL A 330 6.70 5.13 -18.38
N ASN A 331 7.53 4.14 -18.73
CA ASN A 331 7.16 2.74 -18.58
C ASN A 331 7.33 2.27 -17.13
N GLY A 332 6.51 2.80 -16.24
CA GLY A 332 6.51 2.55 -14.81
C GLY A 332 5.90 3.72 -14.02
N HIS A 333 6.40 3.92 -12.82
CA HIS A 333 5.99 4.99 -11.91
C HIS A 333 6.59 6.34 -12.29
N ALA A 334 5.77 7.38 -12.25
CA ALA A 334 6.20 8.77 -12.17
C ALA A 334 5.97 9.28 -10.74
N ILE A 335 7.02 9.82 -10.12
CA ILE A 335 7.02 10.42 -8.79
C ILE A 335 7.33 11.90 -8.95
N TYR A 336 6.44 12.76 -8.50
CA TYR A 336 6.55 14.22 -8.60
C TYR A 336 7.09 14.75 -7.27
N LEU A 337 8.43 14.82 -7.15
CA LEU A 337 9.17 14.97 -5.90
C LEU A 337 8.84 16.24 -5.10
N ASP A 338 8.60 17.34 -5.80
CA ASP A 338 8.27 18.65 -5.22
C ASP A 338 6.80 19.06 -5.43
N SER A 339 5.96 18.12 -5.84
CA SER A 339 4.52 18.34 -5.88
C SER A 339 3.99 18.60 -4.45
N PRO A 340 3.29 19.72 -4.19
CA PRO A 340 2.71 20.00 -2.87
C PRO A 340 1.79 18.89 -2.37
N TRP A 341 1.05 18.25 -3.30
CA TRP A 341 0.12 17.17 -2.96
C TRP A 341 0.74 15.77 -3.06
N ALA A 342 2.08 15.71 -3.17
CA ALA A 342 2.86 14.46 -3.25
C ALA A 342 2.28 13.48 -4.27
N LEU A 343 2.11 13.97 -5.49
CA LEU A 343 1.51 13.21 -6.58
C LEU A 343 2.45 12.07 -7.03
N THR A 344 1.84 10.96 -7.40
CA THR A 344 2.45 9.89 -8.18
C THR A 344 1.50 9.47 -9.28
N SER A 345 2.01 8.95 -10.40
CA SER A 345 1.13 8.52 -11.49
C SER A 345 1.63 7.33 -12.27
N ILE A 346 0.70 6.68 -12.97
CA ILE A 346 0.95 5.63 -13.95
C ILE A 346 0.10 5.90 -15.19
N SER A 347 0.74 5.88 -16.38
CA SER A 347 0.03 5.80 -17.65
C SER A 347 -0.36 4.35 -17.91
N GLN A 348 -1.64 4.01 -17.75
CA GLN A 348 -2.14 2.64 -17.72
C GLN A 348 -2.06 1.94 -19.10
N ARG A 349 -2.25 2.67 -20.19
CA ARG A 349 -2.33 2.11 -21.55
C ARG A 349 -1.13 1.24 -21.90
N GLN A 350 0.06 1.61 -21.48
CA GLN A 350 1.29 0.89 -21.76
C GLN A 350 1.28 -0.54 -21.20
N PHE A 351 0.55 -0.76 -20.10
CA PHE A 351 0.46 -2.04 -19.40
C PHE A 351 -0.80 -2.81 -19.77
N TRP A 352 -1.90 -2.11 -20.10
CA TRP A 352 -3.19 -2.72 -20.47
C TRP A 352 -3.22 -3.18 -21.93
N THR A 353 -2.28 -4.04 -22.30
CA THR A 353 -2.05 -4.46 -23.68
C THR A 353 -3.20 -5.27 -24.29
N ASN A 354 -3.94 -5.99 -23.45
CA ASN A 354 -5.09 -6.82 -23.85
C ASN A 354 -6.43 -6.15 -23.57
N PHE A 355 -6.42 -4.86 -23.22
CA PHE A 355 -7.61 -4.10 -22.88
C PHE A 355 -8.10 -3.30 -24.10
N ASP A 356 -9.31 -3.58 -24.55
CA ASP A 356 -9.93 -2.88 -25.68
C ASP A 356 -10.70 -1.65 -25.21
N PHE A 357 -10.06 -0.49 -25.23
CA PHE A 357 -10.64 0.79 -24.84
C PHE A 357 -11.91 1.15 -25.61
N SER A 358 -12.09 0.63 -26.84
CA SER A 358 -13.28 0.92 -27.65
C SER A 358 -14.57 0.36 -27.06
N GLN A 359 -14.49 -0.62 -26.16
CA GLN A 359 -15.61 -1.24 -25.49
C GLN A 359 -16.05 -0.49 -24.22
N PHE A 360 -15.35 0.60 -23.86
CA PHE A 360 -15.59 1.34 -22.62
C PHE A 360 -15.98 2.79 -22.90
N GLY A 361 -16.84 3.32 -22.04
CA GLY A 361 -17.33 4.68 -22.15
C GLY A 361 -18.11 4.90 -23.46
N ASN A 362 -17.72 5.90 -24.22
CA ASN A 362 -18.22 6.18 -25.56
C ASN A 362 -17.22 5.72 -26.65
N GLY A 363 -16.17 4.98 -26.31
CA GLY A 363 -15.13 4.52 -27.22
C GLY A 363 -14.07 5.56 -27.61
N SER A 364 -14.18 6.81 -27.13
CA SER A 364 -13.24 7.89 -27.47
C SER A 364 -11.94 7.88 -26.66
N VAL A 365 -11.92 7.27 -25.48
CA VAL A 365 -10.76 7.21 -24.59
C VAL A 365 -9.67 6.34 -25.23
N LYS A 366 -8.44 6.86 -25.28
CA LYS A 366 -7.25 6.17 -25.80
C LYS A 366 -6.14 6.03 -24.77
N GLY A 367 -6.20 6.81 -23.69
CA GLY A 367 -5.24 6.74 -22.59
C GLY A 367 -5.92 6.97 -21.24
N ILE A 368 -5.35 6.40 -20.17
CA ILE A 368 -5.76 6.65 -18.79
C ILE A 368 -4.49 6.99 -18.02
N LEU A 369 -4.47 8.19 -17.40
CA LEU A 369 -3.45 8.57 -16.45
C LEU A 369 -4.05 8.44 -15.05
N SER A 370 -3.62 7.42 -14.30
CA SER A 370 -4.01 7.23 -12.91
C SER A 370 -3.04 7.96 -12.00
N VAL A 371 -3.56 8.78 -11.09
CA VAL A 371 -2.77 9.64 -10.20
C VAL A 371 -3.22 9.38 -8.77
N ASP A 372 -2.28 9.24 -7.85
CA ASP A 372 -2.55 9.21 -6.41
C ASP A 372 -2.16 10.55 -5.77
N ILE A 373 -3.06 11.08 -4.93
CA ILE A 373 -2.85 12.25 -4.09
C ILE A 373 -2.48 11.73 -2.70
N SER A 374 -1.25 11.95 -2.26
CA SER A 374 -0.72 11.41 -1.00
C SER A 374 -0.56 12.47 0.10
N GLU A 375 -0.74 13.76 -0.23
CA GLU A 375 -0.71 14.87 0.73
C GLU A 375 -1.95 15.76 0.55
N TRP A 376 -2.83 15.74 1.56
CA TRP A 376 -4.13 16.42 1.50
C TRP A 376 -4.20 17.72 2.31
N GLN A 377 -3.14 18.03 3.07
CA GLN A 377 -3.16 19.16 4.01
C GLN A 377 -2.24 20.32 3.61
N GLN A 378 -1.45 20.16 2.52
CA GLN A 378 -0.62 21.24 2.00
C GLN A 378 -1.39 22.10 0.98
N PRO A 379 -1.14 23.43 0.94
CA PRO A 379 -1.72 24.29 -0.09
C PRO A 379 -1.29 23.86 -1.50
N GLY A 380 -2.24 23.86 -2.44
CA GLY A 380 -1.98 23.63 -3.87
C GLY A 380 -1.37 24.86 -4.57
N VAL A 381 -1.08 24.71 -5.88
CA VAL A 381 -0.38 25.73 -6.69
C VAL A 381 -1.30 26.74 -7.34
N ILE A 382 -2.59 26.39 -7.61
CA ILE A 382 -3.56 27.28 -8.24
C ILE A 382 -4.39 28.03 -7.19
N TYR A 383 -5.05 27.27 -6.33
CA TYR A 383 -6.03 27.82 -5.38
C TYR A 383 -5.41 28.18 -4.03
N GLY A 384 -4.19 27.73 -3.73
CA GLY A 384 -3.55 27.96 -2.42
C GLY A 384 -4.29 27.31 -1.24
N LYS A 385 -5.17 26.33 -1.52
CA LYS A 385 -5.95 25.58 -0.52
C LYS A 385 -5.34 24.18 -0.33
N PRO A 386 -5.45 23.59 0.87
CA PRO A 386 -5.27 22.16 1.05
C PRO A 386 -6.25 21.34 0.20
N ALA A 387 -5.83 20.16 -0.28
CA ALA A 387 -6.69 19.29 -1.08
C ALA A 387 -8.02 18.95 -0.38
N GLN A 388 -7.99 18.72 0.94
CA GLN A 388 -9.21 18.45 1.74
C GLN A 388 -10.21 19.62 1.83
N GLU A 389 -9.81 20.82 1.43
CA GLU A 389 -10.64 22.03 1.44
C GLU A 389 -11.09 22.43 0.01
N CYS A 390 -10.70 21.67 -1.00
CA CYS A 390 -11.10 21.88 -2.38
C CYS A 390 -12.43 21.22 -2.70
N THR A 391 -13.16 21.76 -3.71
CA THR A 391 -14.24 21.01 -4.35
C THR A 391 -13.66 19.90 -5.25
N ALA A 392 -14.51 19.00 -5.76
CA ALA A 392 -14.05 17.96 -6.69
C ALA A 392 -13.44 18.55 -7.98
N GLU A 393 -14.02 19.63 -8.51
CA GLU A 393 -13.53 20.34 -9.69
C GLU A 393 -12.22 21.10 -9.40
N GLU A 394 -12.09 21.69 -8.20
CA GLU A 394 -10.84 22.33 -7.78
C GLU A 394 -9.72 21.28 -7.62
N LEU A 395 -10.04 20.08 -7.09
CA LEU A 395 -9.08 18.96 -6.98
C LEU A 395 -8.58 18.53 -8.36
N GLU A 396 -9.49 18.32 -9.31
CA GLU A 396 -9.16 17.97 -10.69
C GLU A 396 -8.22 18.99 -11.32
N ALA A 397 -8.62 20.27 -11.31
CA ALA A 397 -7.85 21.36 -11.92
C ALA A 397 -6.46 21.51 -11.28
N GLU A 398 -6.37 21.39 -9.97
CA GLU A 398 -5.13 21.50 -9.21
C GLU A 398 -4.17 20.34 -9.53
N VAL A 399 -4.67 19.08 -9.51
CA VAL A 399 -3.86 17.91 -9.86
C VAL A 399 -3.36 18.01 -11.30
N TRP A 400 -4.24 18.37 -12.25
CA TRP A 400 -3.89 18.52 -13.65
C TRP A 400 -2.82 19.61 -13.87
N ALA A 401 -2.90 20.71 -13.13
CA ALA A 401 -1.89 21.77 -13.18
C ALA A 401 -0.54 21.33 -12.61
N GLN A 402 -0.54 20.64 -11.47
CA GLN A 402 0.70 20.10 -10.89
C GLN A 402 1.36 19.09 -11.83
N LEU A 403 0.59 18.20 -12.48
CA LEU A 403 1.12 17.29 -13.50
C LEU A 403 1.75 18.04 -14.67
N LYS A 404 1.06 19.04 -15.23
CA LYS A 404 1.59 19.86 -16.33
C LYS A 404 2.86 20.61 -15.93
N GLN A 405 2.93 21.11 -14.71
CA GLN A 405 4.11 21.81 -14.20
C GLN A 405 5.37 20.94 -14.19
N HIS A 406 5.20 19.61 -14.03
CA HIS A 406 6.30 18.65 -13.96
C HIS A 406 6.60 17.96 -15.30
N LEU A 407 5.62 17.86 -16.19
CA LEU A 407 5.74 17.05 -17.42
C LEU A 407 5.85 17.91 -18.69
N ASN A 408 5.38 19.17 -18.67
CA ASN A 408 5.44 20.08 -19.82
C ASN A 408 6.69 20.96 -19.75
N GLU A 409 7.86 20.37 -19.90
CA GLU A 409 9.15 21.07 -19.77
C GLU A 409 9.94 21.11 -21.06
N GLY A 410 10.94 22.01 -21.13
CA GLY A 410 11.88 22.10 -22.25
C GLY A 410 11.23 22.40 -23.59
N GLY A 411 10.00 22.98 -23.61
CA GLY A 411 9.23 23.24 -24.82
C GLY A 411 8.40 22.03 -25.30
N ALA A 412 8.41 20.91 -24.59
CA ALA A 412 7.53 19.78 -24.84
C ALA A 412 6.15 20.02 -24.19
N THR A 413 5.07 19.65 -24.88
CA THR A 413 3.72 19.61 -24.34
C THR A 413 3.32 18.13 -24.18
N THR A 414 3.69 17.55 -23.06
CA THR A 414 3.36 16.14 -22.74
C THR A 414 1.88 15.99 -22.41
N LEU A 415 1.32 16.92 -21.62
CA LEU A 415 -0.10 16.99 -21.31
C LEU A 415 -0.74 18.24 -21.92
N ASN A 416 -1.81 18.03 -22.70
CA ASN A 416 -2.56 19.10 -23.35
C ASN A 416 -4.01 19.08 -22.82
N ASP A 417 -4.53 20.26 -22.48
CA ASP A 417 -5.92 20.39 -21.99
C ASP A 417 -6.95 19.90 -23.01
N ALA A 418 -6.66 20.01 -24.32
CA ALA A 418 -7.53 19.51 -25.37
C ALA A 418 -7.63 17.98 -25.44
N ASP A 419 -6.71 17.26 -24.82
CA ASP A 419 -6.72 15.80 -24.76
C ASP A 419 -7.50 15.26 -23.56
N LEU A 420 -7.81 16.09 -22.57
CA LEU A 420 -8.58 15.71 -21.40
C LEU A 420 -10.07 15.59 -21.76
N LEU A 421 -10.58 14.35 -21.79
CA LEU A 421 -11.99 14.07 -22.10
C LEU A 421 -12.88 14.10 -20.86
N SER A 422 -12.41 13.50 -19.77
CA SER A 422 -13.10 13.45 -18.48
C SER A 422 -12.14 12.99 -17.38
N TRP A 423 -12.62 13.04 -16.16
CA TRP A 423 -11.88 12.57 -14.98
C TRP A 423 -12.82 11.84 -14.03
N PHE A 424 -12.21 11.10 -13.08
CA PHE A 424 -12.93 10.37 -12.04
C PHE A 424 -12.12 10.44 -10.76
N LEU A 425 -12.70 11.03 -9.72
CA LEU A 425 -12.15 11.02 -8.37
C LEU A 425 -12.71 9.81 -7.62
N ASP A 426 -11.88 9.20 -6.78
CA ASP A 426 -12.30 8.12 -5.87
C ASP A 426 -13.55 8.54 -5.08
N PRO A 427 -14.67 7.79 -5.17
CA PRO A 427 -15.92 8.15 -4.51
C PRO A 427 -15.91 7.97 -2.99
N ASP A 428 -14.85 7.40 -2.41
CA ASP A 428 -14.66 7.37 -0.96
C ASP A 428 -14.20 8.74 -0.42
N ILE A 429 -13.84 9.68 -1.31
CA ILE A 429 -13.76 11.11 -1.00
C ILE A 429 -15.16 11.71 -1.17
N GLU A 430 -15.77 12.03 -0.06
CA GLU A 430 -17.13 12.56 0.03
C GLU A 430 -17.11 14.07 0.32
N PHE A 431 -18.07 14.81 -0.22
CA PHE A 431 -18.21 16.24 -0.05
C PHE A 431 -19.50 16.60 0.69
N PRO A 432 -19.57 16.39 2.02
CA PRO A 432 -20.75 16.78 2.82
C PRO A 432 -21.01 18.28 2.77
N ASN A 433 -19.94 19.07 2.56
CA ASN A 433 -19.97 20.48 2.22
C ASN A 433 -19.04 20.72 1.01
N PRO A 434 -19.36 21.65 0.11
CA PRO A 434 -18.56 21.89 -1.10
C PRO A 434 -17.05 22.14 -0.86
N SER A 435 -16.69 22.68 0.31
CA SER A 435 -15.30 23.05 0.67
C SER A 435 -14.73 22.23 1.83
N ALA A 436 -15.28 21.07 2.13
CA ALA A 436 -14.80 20.22 3.21
C ALA A 436 -15.01 18.75 2.83
N ALA A 437 -14.01 18.17 2.22
CA ALA A 437 -14.00 16.74 1.91
C ALA A 437 -13.86 15.89 3.18
N THR A 438 -14.39 14.68 3.12
CA THR A 438 -14.15 13.59 4.09
C THR A 438 -13.66 12.36 3.34
N ASN A 439 -13.00 11.44 4.02
CA ASN A 439 -12.51 10.20 3.42
C ASN A 439 -13.10 9.00 4.18
N ALA A 440 -13.89 8.20 3.48
CA ALA A 440 -14.53 7.01 4.04
C ALA A 440 -13.56 5.81 4.17
N GLU A 441 -12.39 5.84 3.50
CA GLU A 441 -11.39 4.77 3.51
C GLU A 441 -9.96 5.31 3.66
N PRO A 442 -9.61 5.91 4.80
CA PRO A 442 -8.26 6.43 5.03
C PRO A 442 -7.22 5.30 5.10
N LEU A 443 -5.95 5.65 4.95
CA LEU A 443 -4.81 4.74 4.97
C LEU A 443 -4.11 4.79 6.34
N LEU A 444 -3.76 3.64 6.91
CA LEU A 444 -2.91 3.56 8.09
C LEU A 444 -1.53 4.15 7.79
N ILE A 445 -0.99 4.94 8.72
CA ILE A 445 0.39 5.42 8.68
C ILE A 445 1.19 4.91 9.88
N ASN A 446 2.50 4.71 9.67
CA ASN A 446 3.42 4.21 10.70
C ASN A 446 4.17 5.37 11.35
N THR A 447 3.56 5.99 12.36
CA THR A 447 4.21 7.07 13.11
C THR A 447 5.26 6.53 14.09
N ALA A 448 6.24 7.36 14.44
CA ALA A 448 7.28 7.01 15.39
C ALA A 448 6.68 6.53 16.72
N GLY A 449 7.08 5.34 17.16
CA GLY A 449 6.59 4.69 18.37
C GLY A 449 5.22 4.04 18.27
N SER A 450 4.55 4.06 17.12
CA SER A 450 3.21 3.48 16.97
C SER A 450 3.20 1.95 16.93
N PHE A 451 4.33 1.30 16.63
CA PHE A 451 4.41 -0.16 16.54
C PHE A 451 3.98 -0.88 17.84
N GLN A 452 4.17 -0.26 19.00
CA GLN A 452 3.72 -0.81 20.27
C GLN A 452 2.20 -1.01 20.36
N TYR A 453 1.41 -0.27 19.58
CA TYR A 453 -0.06 -0.34 19.55
C TYR A 453 -0.59 -1.32 18.50
N ARG A 454 0.29 -1.83 17.64
CA ARG A 454 -0.07 -2.81 16.62
C ARG A 454 -0.13 -4.20 17.25
N PRO A 455 -1.25 -4.93 17.16
CA PRO A 455 -1.37 -6.27 17.71
C PRO A 455 -0.70 -7.31 16.82
N GLU A 456 -0.48 -8.49 17.37
CA GLU A 456 -0.23 -9.71 16.59
C GLU A 456 -1.54 -10.22 15.98
N ALA A 457 -1.47 -11.19 15.05
CA ALA A 457 -2.65 -11.88 14.51
C ALA A 457 -3.38 -12.68 15.60
N GLN A 458 -2.64 -13.27 16.54
CA GLN A 458 -3.15 -13.90 17.75
C GLN A 458 -3.33 -12.85 18.84
N ILE A 459 -4.52 -12.79 19.40
CA ILE A 459 -4.86 -11.98 20.56
C ILE A 459 -5.31 -12.86 21.73
N GLU A 460 -5.76 -12.28 22.82
CA GLU A 460 -6.16 -13.01 24.03
C GLU A 460 -7.48 -13.77 23.88
N LEU A 461 -8.17 -13.67 22.75
CA LEU A 461 -9.38 -14.43 22.44
C LEU A 461 -9.04 -15.78 21.77
N GLU A 462 -9.77 -16.83 22.14
CA GLU A 462 -9.51 -18.19 21.68
C GLU A 462 -9.91 -18.42 20.22
N ASN A 463 -10.88 -17.65 19.70
CA ASN A 463 -11.48 -17.87 18.38
C ASN A 463 -11.66 -16.61 17.53
N LEU A 464 -11.01 -15.50 17.90
CA LEU A 464 -10.92 -14.30 17.07
C LEU A 464 -9.46 -14.00 16.78
N PHE A 465 -9.16 -13.86 15.48
CA PHE A 465 -7.83 -13.56 14.96
C PHE A 465 -7.89 -12.31 14.11
N LEU A 466 -6.79 -11.55 14.06
CA LEU A 466 -6.72 -10.29 13.34
C LEU A 466 -5.95 -10.45 12.03
N ALA A 467 -6.51 -9.87 10.98
CA ALA A 467 -5.86 -9.69 9.70
C ALA A 467 -6.02 -8.23 9.28
N SER A 468 -5.29 -7.76 8.33
CA SER A 468 -5.19 -6.42 7.80
C SER A 468 -3.82 -5.79 8.07
N ASP A 469 -3.56 -4.66 7.44
CA ASP A 469 -2.26 -3.99 7.40
C ASP A 469 -1.81 -3.36 8.74
N TYR A 470 -2.71 -3.23 9.72
CA TYR A 470 -2.35 -2.78 11.07
C TYR A 470 -1.78 -3.88 11.97
N VAL A 471 -1.93 -5.14 11.60
CA VAL A 471 -1.33 -6.28 12.32
C VAL A 471 0.18 -6.28 12.08
N ARG A 472 0.96 -6.73 13.05
CA ARG A 472 2.42 -6.84 12.93
C ARG A 472 2.81 -7.85 11.87
N THR A 473 3.59 -7.40 10.89
CA THR A 473 4.07 -8.17 9.76
C THR A 473 5.54 -7.86 9.46
N TYR A 474 6.17 -8.63 8.60
CA TYR A 474 7.54 -8.32 8.15
C TYR A 474 7.60 -7.04 7.31
N THR A 475 6.60 -6.84 6.44
CA THR A 475 6.52 -5.67 5.57
C THR A 475 6.22 -4.39 6.35
N ASP A 476 5.34 -4.48 7.33
CA ASP A 476 5.03 -3.47 8.34
C ASP A 476 4.71 -2.08 7.79
N ILE A 477 3.98 -2.03 6.69
CA ILE A 477 3.49 -0.81 6.04
C ILE A 477 2.09 -1.08 5.50
N ALA A 478 1.24 -0.05 5.44
CA ALA A 478 -0.09 -0.19 4.85
C ALA A 478 0.01 -0.53 3.36
N CYS A 479 -0.14 -1.80 3.03
CA CYS A 479 -0.09 -2.29 1.66
C CYS A 479 -0.73 -3.68 1.51
N MET A 480 -0.93 -4.09 0.27
CA MET A 480 -1.52 -5.39 -0.06
C MET A 480 -0.68 -6.58 0.45
N GLU A 481 0.64 -6.44 0.47
CA GLU A 481 1.56 -7.47 0.97
C GLU A 481 1.40 -7.69 2.47
N ALA A 482 1.37 -6.61 3.27
CA ALA A 482 1.14 -6.69 4.70
C ALA A 482 -0.25 -7.26 5.02
N ALA A 483 -1.27 -6.86 4.26
CA ALA A 483 -2.63 -7.40 4.40
C ALA A 483 -2.70 -8.91 4.13
N ASN A 484 -2.02 -9.41 3.09
CA ASN A 484 -1.93 -10.83 2.76
C ASN A 484 -1.12 -11.60 3.81
N GLU A 485 0.04 -11.08 4.24
CA GLU A 485 0.86 -11.69 5.29
C GLU A 485 0.08 -11.80 6.61
N ALA A 486 -0.60 -10.74 7.04
CA ALA A 486 -1.42 -10.74 8.25
C ALA A 486 -2.54 -11.79 8.19
N ALA A 487 -3.17 -11.94 7.02
CA ALA A 487 -4.17 -12.98 6.79
C ALA A 487 -3.59 -14.39 6.96
N ARG A 488 -2.42 -14.68 6.40
CA ARG A 488 -1.72 -15.97 6.57
C ARG A 488 -1.34 -16.24 8.03
N ARG A 489 -0.92 -15.21 8.76
CA ARG A 489 -0.66 -15.31 10.21
C ARG A 489 -1.94 -15.67 10.97
N ALA A 490 -3.06 -15.01 10.68
CA ALA A 490 -4.35 -15.30 11.28
C ALA A 490 -4.82 -16.72 10.96
N VAL A 491 -4.68 -17.17 9.72
CA VAL A 491 -5.00 -18.56 9.33
C VAL A 491 -4.14 -19.57 10.08
N ASN A 492 -2.84 -19.32 10.23
CA ASN A 492 -1.98 -20.21 11.02
C ASN A 492 -2.43 -20.31 12.49
N CYS A 493 -2.95 -19.22 13.05
CA CYS A 493 -3.56 -19.24 14.38
C CYS A 493 -4.86 -20.09 14.40
N VAL A 494 -5.73 -19.96 13.38
CA VAL A 494 -6.93 -20.81 13.23
C VAL A 494 -6.54 -22.28 13.14
N LEU A 495 -5.51 -22.65 12.36
CA LEU A 495 -5.05 -24.04 12.24
C LEU A 495 -4.63 -24.61 13.58
N VAL A 496 -3.92 -23.83 14.40
CA VAL A 496 -3.53 -24.25 15.76
C VAL A 496 -4.75 -24.38 16.66
N ALA A 497 -5.63 -23.38 16.70
CA ALA A 497 -6.81 -23.36 17.57
C ALA A 497 -7.82 -24.48 17.22
N SER A 498 -7.91 -24.83 15.94
CA SER A 498 -8.80 -25.89 15.44
C SER A 498 -8.22 -27.31 15.55
N ASN A 499 -6.95 -27.44 15.98
CA ASN A 499 -6.18 -28.68 15.92
C ASN A 499 -6.12 -29.30 14.50
N SER A 500 -6.09 -28.46 13.48
CA SER A 500 -6.02 -28.89 12.08
C SER A 500 -4.64 -29.51 11.78
N THR A 501 -4.63 -30.59 11.00
CA THR A 501 -3.41 -31.21 10.48
C THR A 501 -2.97 -30.66 9.13
N ALA A 502 -3.69 -29.70 8.58
CA ALA A 502 -3.33 -29.06 7.32
C ALA A 502 -1.99 -28.27 7.45
N PRO A 503 -1.20 -28.21 6.39
CA PRO A 503 0.07 -27.49 6.42
C PRO A 503 -0.15 -25.99 6.67
N PRO A 504 0.75 -25.33 7.42
CA PRO A 504 0.62 -23.89 7.66
C PRO A 504 0.73 -23.10 6.35
N ALA A 505 0.09 -21.93 6.34
CA ALA A 505 0.30 -20.94 5.29
C ALA A 505 1.73 -20.40 5.36
N LEU A 506 2.40 -20.31 4.20
CA LEU A 506 3.80 -19.91 4.12
C LEU A 506 3.96 -18.42 4.47
N LEU A 507 5.01 -18.12 5.21
CA LEU A 507 5.42 -16.76 5.57
C LEU A 507 6.87 -16.52 5.14
N TRP A 508 7.12 -15.40 4.48
CA TRP A 508 8.46 -15.02 4.01
C TRP A 508 8.90 -13.71 4.67
N PRO A 509 10.05 -13.72 5.38
CA PRO A 509 10.64 -12.48 5.85
C PRO A 509 11.12 -11.62 4.67
N LEU A 510 11.28 -10.31 4.91
CA LEU A 510 11.92 -9.43 3.96
C LEU A 510 13.38 -9.88 3.72
N GLU A 511 13.78 -9.95 2.46
CA GLU A 511 15.13 -10.34 2.08
C GLU A 511 16.02 -9.10 2.01
N GLU A 512 17.23 -9.25 2.53
CA GLU A 512 18.28 -8.25 2.48
C GLU A 512 19.54 -8.85 1.84
N PRO A 513 20.38 -8.06 1.15
CA PRO A 513 21.62 -8.55 0.55
C PRO A 513 22.51 -9.30 1.53
N ALA A 514 22.98 -10.48 1.14
CA ALA A 514 23.72 -11.39 2.04
C ALA A 514 25.00 -10.76 2.63
N PHE A 515 25.64 -9.85 1.91
CA PHE A 515 26.85 -9.15 2.38
C PHE A 515 26.60 -8.20 3.56
N LEU A 516 25.33 -7.86 3.87
CA LEU A 516 24.96 -7.03 5.02
C LEU A 516 24.88 -7.84 6.32
N LYS A 517 24.66 -9.16 6.26
CA LYS A 517 24.48 -10.01 7.44
C LYS A 517 25.61 -9.93 8.46
N PRO A 518 26.92 -9.98 8.07
CA PRO A 518 28.01 -9.85 9.05
C PRO A 518 27.99 -8.52 9.80
N LEU A 519 27.58 -7.42 9.12
CA LEU A 519 27.50 -6.10 9.72
C LEU A 519 26.31 -5.98 10.68
N GLN A 520 25.20 -6.60 10.35
CA GLN A 520 24.03 -6.69 11.23
C GLN A 520 24.33 -7.52 12.49
N GLU A 521 25.10 -8.60 12.37
CA GLU A 521 25.57 -9.37 13.54
C GLU A 521 26.54 -8.56 14.41
N LEU A 522 27.48 -7.83 13.80
CA LEU A 522 28.33 -6.90 14.52
C LEU A 522 27.51 -5.86 15.29
N ASP A 523 26.48 -5.30 14.64
CA ASP A 523 25.61 -4.32 15.28
C ASP A 523 24.77 -4.95 16.40
N ARG A 524 24.31 -6.20 16.28
CA ARG A 524 23.62 -6.92 17.34
C ARG A 524 24.48 -7.06 18.59
N ILE A 525 25.75 -7.39 18.44
CA ILE A 525 26.70 -7.46 19.55
C ILE A 525 26.86 -6.06 20.18
N ARG A 526 27.09 -5.03 19.38
CA ARG A 526 27.22 -3.65 19.85
C ARG A 526 25.97 -3.17 20.58
N PHE A 527 24.78 -3.44 20.02
CA PHE A 527 23.50 -3.09 20.62
C PHE A 527 23.30 -3.79 21.98
N GLY A 528 23.61 -5.09 22.07
CA GLY A 528 23.56 -5.84 23.34
C GLY A 528 24.51 -5.32 24.41
N LEU A 529 25.60 -4.63 24.03
CA LEU A 529 26.54 -3.96 24.93
C LEU A 529 26.16 -2.50 25.23
N GLY A 530 25.01 -2.01 24.74
CA GLY A 530 24.60 -0.60 24.87
C GLY A 530 25.46 0.39 24.06
N LEU A 531 26.20 -0.09 23.06
CA LEU A 531 27.06 0.74 22.23
C LEU A 531 26.29 1.30 21.01
N PRO A 532 26.65 2.52 20.53
CA PRO A 532 26.07 3.07 19.32
C PRO A 532 26.41 2.22 18.10
N HIS A 533 25.62 2.38 17.03
CA HIS A 533 25.90 1.73 15.74
C HIS A 533 27.30 2.10 15.24
N HIS A 534 28.02 1.16 14.61
CA HIS A 534 29.43 1.35 14.22
C HIS A 534 29.66 2.46 13.18
N LEU A 535 28.64 2.81 12.39
CA LEU A 535 28.66 3.95 11.45
C LEU A 535 28.08 5.25 12.06
N ALA A 536 27.51 5.21 13.27
CA ALA A 536 26.90 6.39 13.89
C ALA A 536 27.90 7.29 14.61
N SER A 537 29.16 6.86 14.75
CA SER A 537 30.21 7.60 15.44
C SER A 537 31.09 8.32 14.43
N ARG A 538 30.81 9.60 14.17
CA ARG A 538 31.82 10.67 14.05
C ARG A 538 31.24 11.94 13.47
#